data_eca910356e65d0d1542a92e2bc5d8fa2
#
_entry.id   eca910356e65d0d1542a92e2bc5d8fa2
#
_cell.length_a   1.000
_cell.length_b   1.000
_cell.length_c   1.000
_cell.angle_alpha   90.00
_cell.angle_beta   90.00
_cell.angle_gamma   90.00
#
_symmetry.space_group_name_H-M   'P 1'
#
loop_
_entity.id
_entity.type
_entity.pdbx_description
1 polymer ?
#
loop_
_entity_poly.entity_id
_entity_poly.type
_entity_poly.pdbx_seq_one_letter_code
_entity_poly.pdbx_strand_id
1 'polypeptide(L)'
;MNFAEFSVGNEGRQVYWNAESYGLLFYPLAALALAIFAYGIYRRWQLWIALGKPELRFDNLNQRLKLLLVNGLLQVKTFRDPYPGIMHGLIFFGFVVLAIGTALIANEIAITGPLLGWFFLRGAFYLVFSFLMDLFGLCVLIGVLLALYRRYVQRPDRLGYKGEPDN
;
A
#
# COMPACT_ATOMS: atom_id res chain seq x y z
N MET A 1 24.38 9.86 15.33
CA MET A 1 24.34 8.83 14.28
C MET A 1 24.24 9.59 12.96
N ASN A 2 25.30 9.58 12.17
CA ASN A 2 25.40 10.43 10.97
C ASN A 2 24.71 9.69 9.83
N PHE A 3 23.53 10.14 9.41
CA PHE A 3 22.74 9.52 8.34
C PHE A 3 23.49 9.52 6.99
N ALA A 4 24.46 10.42 6.82
CA ALA A 4 25.32 10.45 5.62
C ALA A 4 26.22 9.21 5.48
N GLU A 5 26.67 8.62 6.59
CA GLU A 5 27.45 7.36 6.55
C GLU A 5 26.61 6.15 6.16
N PHE A 6 25.29 6.24 6.30
CA PHE A 6 24.34 5.19 5.88
C PHE A 6 24.11 5.14 4.37
N SER A 7 24.44 6.22 3.66
CA SER A 7 24.17 6.35 2.22
C SER A 7 25.29 5.88 1.31
N VAL A 8 26.47 5.58 1.84
CA VAL A 8 27.66 5.30 1.04
C VAL A 8 28.19 3.88 1.26
N GLY A 9 27.36 2.92 0.98
CA GLY A 9 27.84 1.58 0.66
C GLY A 9 27.79 1.44 -0.86
N ASN A 10 28.90 1.14 -1.49
CA ASN A 10 29.25 1.24 -2.90
C ASN A 10 28.27 0.73 -3.97
N GLU A 11 27.08 0.22 -3.65
CA GLU A 11 26.06 -0.26 -4.58
C GLU A 11 24.65 -0.24 -3.96
N GLY A 12 24.42 0.61 -2.97
CA GLY A 12 23.17 0.71 -2.26
C GLY A 12 22.34 1.94 -2.63
N ARG A 13 21.09 1.92 -2.25
CA ARG A 13 20.16 3.03 -2.43
C ARG A 13 20.60 4.25 -1.63
N GLN A 14 20.62 5.40 -2.26
CA GLN A 14 20.81 6.67 -1.58
C GLN A 14 19.53 6.99 -0.76
N VAL A 15 19.68 7.01 0.56
CA VAL A 15 18.58 7.29 1.49
C VAL A 15 18.53 8.80 1.73
N TYR A 16 17.31 9.37 1.69
CA TYR A 16 17.08 10.81 1.92
C TYR A 16 17.85 11.76 1.00
N TRP A 17 17.97 11.44 -0.28
CA TRP A 17 18.63 12.31 -1.24
C TRP A 17 18.14 13.75 -1.13
N ASN A 18 19.05 14.68 -0.77
CA ASN A 18 18.81 16.10 -0.52
C ASN A 18 17.79 16.41 0.60
N ALA A 19 17.36 15.42 1.39
CA ALA A 19 16.38 15.60 2.46
C ALA A 19 16.98 15.34 3.86
N GLU A 20 18.29 15.21 3.99
CA GLU A 20 18.98 14.90 5.25
C GLU A 20 18.65 15.89 6.37
N SER A 21 18.52 17.19 6.03
CA SER A 21 18.15 18.24 6.97
C SER A 21 16.72 18.13 7.51
N TYR A 22 15.83 17.43 6.80
CA TYR A 22 14.42 17.26 7.16
C TYR A 22 14.12 15.97 7.91
N GLY A 23 15.10 15.10 8.10
CA GLY A 23 14.94 13.81 8.81
C GLY A 23 14.38 13.97 10.23
N LEU A 24 14.75 15.05 10.92
CA LEU A 24 14.25 15.40 12.26
C LEU A 24 12.74 15.70 12.27
N LEU A 25 12.18 16.23 11.18
CA LEU A 25 10.75 16.53 11.03
C LEU A 25 9.97 15.34 10.51
N PHE A 26 10.60 14.46 9.74
CA PHE A 26 9.93 13.32 9.11
C PHE A 26 9.35 12.36 10.14
N TYR A 27 10.13 11.95 11.14
CA TYR A 27 9.68 11.00 12.14
C TYR A 27 8.52 11.50 13.01
N PRO A 28 8.54 12.74 13.56
CA PRO A 28 7.40 13.29 14.29
C PRO A 28 6.14 13.41 13.44
N LEU A 29 6.27 13.82 12.17
CA LEU A 29 5.12 13.91 11.25
C LEU A 29 4.56 12.53 10.92
N ALA A 30 5.40 11.53 10.68
CA ALA A 30 4.98 10.16 10.45
C ALA A 30 4.30 9.58 11.70
N ALA A 31 4.84 9.82 12.89
CA ALA A 31 4.24 9.40 14.15
C ALA A 31 2.88 10.06 14.37
N LEU A 32 2.74 11.36 14.09
CA LEU A 32 1.47 12.08 14.16
C LEU A 32 0.44 11.49 13.19
N ALA A 33 0.83 11.23 11.93
CA ALA A 33 -0.05 10.64 10.93
C ALA A 33 -0.53 9.24 11.36
N LEU A 34 0.37 8.41 11.90
CA LEU A 34 0.03 7.10 12.44
C LEU A 34 -0.89 7.20 13.66
N ALA A 35 -0.68 8.17 14.55
CA ALA A 35 -1.54 8.40 15.71
C ALA A 35 -2.96 8.81 15.28
N ILE A 36 -3.09 9.71 14.31
CA ILE A 36 -4.40 10.11 13.75
C ILE A 36 -5.09 8.92 13.10
N PHE A 37 -4.36 8.11 12.33
CA PHE A 37 -4.88 6.91 11.70
C PHE A 37 -5.36 5.87 12.74
N ALA A 38 -4.54 5.58 13.75
CA ALA A 38 -4.89 4.67 14.84
C ALA A 38 -6.12 5.17 15.62
N TYR A 39 -6.21 6.47 15.90
CA TYR A 39 -7.38 7.07 16.53
C TYR A 39 -8.64 6.92 15.66
N GLY A 40 -8.53 7.09 14.35
CA GLY A 40 -9.63 6.86 13.41
C GLY A 40 -10.13 5.42 13.42
N ILE A 41 -9.22 4.44 13.45
CA ILE A 41 -9.55 3.01 13.59
C ILE A 41 -10.21 2.76 14.94
N TYR A 42 -9.65 3.27 16.03
CA TYR A 42 -10.18 3.11 17.39
C TYR A 42 -11.62 3.63 17.50
N ARG A 43 -11.91 4.82 16.97
CA ARG A 43 -13.29 5.36 16.94
C ARG A 43 -14.25 4.47 16.15
N ARG A 44 -13.81 3.94 15.00
CA ARG A 44 -14.63 3.01 14.20
C ARG A 44 -14.87 1.70 14.94
N TRP A 45 -13.85 1.17 15.59
CA TRP A 45 -13.94 -0.02 16.43
C TRP A 45 -14.97 0.14 17.54
N GLN A 46 -14.94 1.28 18.27
CA GLN A 46 -15.94 1.58 19.31
C GLN A 46 -17.37 1.60 18.76
N LEU A 47 -17.59 2.21 17.60
CA LEU A 47 -18.91 2.23 16.95
C LEU A 47 -19.38 0.81 16.59
N TRP A 48 -18.52 -0.04 16.07
CA TRP A 48 -18.89 -1.42 15.72
C TRP A 48 -19.27 -2.25 16.95
N ILE A 49 -18.56 -2.07 18.06
CA ILE A 49 -18.89 -2.75 19.31
C ILE A 49 -20.21 -2.20 19.90
N ALA A 50 -20.43 -0.90 19.84
CA ALA A 50 -21.63 -0.28 20.40
C ALA A 50 -22.90 -0.61 19.63
N LEU A 51 -22.81 -0.83 18.31
CA LEU A 51 -23.95 -1.08 17.43
C LEU A 51 -24.31 -2.56 17.26
N GLY A 52 -23.45 -3.48 17.70
CA GLY A 52 -23.61 -4.92 17.49
C GLY A 52 -23.84 -5.70 18.78
N LYS A 53 -24.71 -6.72 18.72
CA LYS A 53 -24.69 -7.78 19.75
C LYS A 53 -23.41 -8.60 19.54
N PRO A 54 -22.69 -8.99 20.62
CA PRO A 54 -21.50 -9.82 20.49
C PRO A 54 -21.91 -11.18 19.89
N GLU A 55 -21.46 -11.43 18.68
CA GLU A 55 -21.69 -12.69 17.99
C GLU A 55 -20.34 -13.41 17.90
N LEU A 56 -20.26 -14.61 18.47
CA LEU A 56 -19.07 -15.45 18.37
C LEU A 56 -18.97 -16.00 16.95
N ARG A 57 -18.19 -15.33 16.11
CA ARG A 57 -17.97 -15.69 14.70
C ARG A 57 -16.65 -16.44 14.48
N PHE A 58 -16.29 -17.31 15.41
CA PHE A 58 -15.12 -18.17 15.30
C PHE A 58 -15.44 -19.54 14.66
N ASP A 59 -16.68 -19.75 14.24
CA ASP A 59 -17.12 -20.91 13.48
C ASP A 59 -16.52 -20.91 12.06
N ASN A 60 -16.16 -22.07 11.55
CA ASN A 60 -15.68 -22.29 10.19
C ASN A 60 -14.51 -21.39 9.75
N LEU A 61 -13.53 -21.17 10.63
CA LEU A 61 -12.38 -20.29 10.37
C LEU A 61 -11.67 -20.60 9.06
N ASN A 62 -11.50 -21.88 8.70
CA ASN A 62 -10.86 -22.29 7.45
C ASN A 62 -11.63 -21.79 6.22
N GLN A 63 -12.96 -21.88 6.24
CA GLN A 63 -13.79 -21.40 5.14
C GLN A 63 -13.77 -19.85 5.06
N ARG A 64 -13.81 -19.18 6.20
CA ARG A 64 -13.71 -17.72 6.29
C ARG A 64 -12.36 -17.23 5.79
N LEU A 65 -11.26 -17.88 6.20
CA LEU A 65 -9.92 -17.57 5.74
C LEU A 65 -9.78 -17.79 4.22
N LYS A 66 -10.31 -18.90 3.72
CA LYS A 66 -10.34 -19.17 2.26
C LYS A 66 -11.11 -18.08 1.52
N LEU A 67 -12.27 -17.66 2.00
CA LEU A 67 -13.04 -16.57 1.39
C LEU A 67 -12.31 -15.22 1.46
N LEU A 68 -11.63 -14.94 2.56
CA LEU A 68 -10.80 -13.74 2.69
C LEU A 68 -9.66 -13.75 1.69
N LEU A 69 -8.93 -14.87 1.56
CA LEU A 69 -7.84 -15.00 0.61
C LEU A 69 -8.34 -14.90 -0.84
N VAL A 70 -9.40 -15.61 -1.20
CA VAL A 70 -9.91 -15.66 -2.58
C VAL A 70 -10.58 -14.35 -2.99
N ASN A 71 -11.42 -13.79 -2.13
CA ASN A 71 -12.19 -12.59 -2.48
C ASN A 71 -11.52 -11.28 -2.02
N GLY A 72 -10.75 -11.29 -0.93
CA GLY A 72 -10.06 -10.12 -0.40
C GLY A 72 -8.68 -9.92 -1.03
N LEU A 73 -7.82 -10.95 -0.97
CA LEU A 73 -6.45 -10.83 -1.48
C LEU A 73 -6.36 -11.07 -2.99
N LEU A 74 -6.88 -12.21 -3.47
CA LEU A 74 -6.84 -12.56 -4.89
C LEU A 74 -7.90 -11.81 -5.71
N GLN A 75 -8.91 -11.24 -5.04
CA GLN A 75 -9.96 -10.41 -5.63
C GLN A 75 -10.66 -11.02 -6.85
N VAL A 76 -10.86 -12.34 -6.85
CA VAL A 76 -11.39 -13.10 -7.99
C VAL A 76 -12.73 -12.52 -8.49
N LYS A 77 -13.56 -12.00 -7.60
CA LYS A 77 -14.82 -11.36 -7.98
C LYS A 77 -14.64 -10.08 -8.79
N THR A 78 -13.56 -9.34 -8.54
CA THR A 78 -13.27 -8.07 -9.23
C THR A 78 -12.88 -8.32 -10.68
N PHE A 79 -12.22 -9.46 -10.96
CA PHE A 79 -11.82 -9.84 -12.33
C PHE A 79 -12.96 -10.39 -13.18
N ARG A 80 -14.19 -10.43 -12.67
CA ARG A 80 -15.36 -10.88 -13.43
C ARG A 80 -15.65 -9.96 -14.63
N ASP A 81 -15.45 -8.67 -14.46
CA ASP A 81 -15.50 -7.67 -15.53
C ASP A 81 -14.06 -7.38 -15.97
N PRO A 82 -13.62 -7.73 -17.20
CA PRO A 82 -12.21 -7.71 -17.58
C PRO A 82 -11.59 -6.30 -17.49
N TYR A 83 -12.23 -5.28 -18.02
CA TYR A 83 -11.66 -3.92 -18.01
C TYR A 83 -11.51 -3.34 -16.59
N PRO A 84 -12.57 -3.27 -15.76
CA PRO A 84 -12.41 -2.81 -14.37
C PRO A 84 -11.51 -3.73 -13.55
N GLY A 85 -11.53 -5.03 -13.81
CA GLY A 85 -10.71 -6.01 -13.12
C GLY A 85 -9.23 -5.79 -13.34
N ILE A 86 -8.80 -5.64 -14.60
CA ILE A 86 -7.40 -5.37 -14.96
C ILE A 86 -6.96 -4.03 -14.37
N MET A 87 -7.75 -2.97 -14.58
CA MET A 87 -7.48 -1.64 -14.04
C MET A 87 -7.27 -1.68 -12.51
N HIS A 88 -8.21 -2.30 -11.80
CA HIS A 88 -8.13 -2.43 -10.35
C HIS A 88 -6.99 -3.35 -9.91
N GLY A 89 -6.77 -4.45 -10.61
CA GLY A 89 -5.67 -5.38 -10.33
C GLY A 89 -4.30 -4.72 -10.45
N LEU A 90 -4.07 -3.94 -11.50
CA LEU A 90 -2.81 -3.19 -11.68
C LEU A 90 -2.57 -2.21 -10.52
N ILE A 91 -3.60 -1.48 -10.09
CA ILE A 91 -3.48 -0.54 -8.96
C ILE A 91 -3.27 -1.31 -7.66
N PHE A 92 -4.09 -2.30 -7.36
CA PHE A 92 -4.10 -3.00 -6.07
C PHE A 92 -2.82 -3.81 -5.86
N PHE A 93 -2.48 -4.71 -6.79
CA PHE A 93 -1.28 -5.54 -6.65
C PHE A 93 -0.01 -4.70 -6.77
N GLY A 94 0.00 -3.69 -7.63
CA GLY A 94 1.09 -2.75 -7.70
C GLY A 94 1.30 -2.03 -6.38
N PHE A 95 0.24 -1.49 -5.78
CA PHE A 95 0.29 -0.85 -4.46
C PHE A 95 0.77 -1.80 -3.36
N VAL A 96 0.28 -3.04 -3.32
CA VAL A 96 0.69 -4.04 -2.32
C VAL A 96 2.19 -4.33 -2.43
N VAL A 97 2.71 -4.54 -3.65
CA VAL A 97 4.14 -4.80 -3.87
C VAL A 97 4.98 -3.59 -3.47
N LEU A 98 4.59 -2.37 -3.85
CA LEU A 98 5.28 -1.14 -3.45
C LEU A 98 5.25 -0.92 -1.93
N ALA A 99 4.14 -1.23 -1.26
CA ALA A 99 4.02 -1.15 0.20
C ALA A 99 4.96 -2.15 0.90
N ILE A 100 5.02 -3.40 0.41
CA ILE A 100 5.97 -4.40 0.91
C ILE A 100 7.41 -3.92 0.68
N GLY A 101 7.72 -3.39 -0.49
CA GLY A 101 9.03 -2.83 -0.79
C GLY A 101 9.42 -1.70 0.17
N THR A 102 8.50 -0.78 0.42
CA THR A 102 8.70 0.31 1.39
C THR A 102 8.92 -0.23 2.81
N ALA A 103 8.15 -1.24 3.21
CA ALA A 103 8.32 -1.89 4.51
C ALA A 103 9.68 -2.59 4.65
N LEU A 104 10.18 -3.25 3.60
CA LEU A 104 11.51 -3.86 3.57
C LEU A 104 12.62 -2.82 3.73
N ILE A 105 12.52 -1.69 3.03
CA ILE A 105 13.47 -0.58 3.17
C ILE A 105 13.41 0.01 4.59
N ALA A 106 12.21 0.25 5.10
CA ALA A 106 12.04 0.78 6.46
C ALA A 106 12.60 -0.18 7.51
N ASN A 107 12.40 -1.49 7.33
CA ASN A 107 12.98 -2.51 8.20
C ASN A 107 14.51 -2.49 8.16
N GLU A 108 15.12 -2.40 6.97
CA GLU A 108 16.57 -2.34 6.86
C GLU A 108 17.15 -1.10 7.55
N ILE A 109 16.55 0.06 7.35
CA ILE A 109 17.03 1.33 7.89
C ILE A 109 16.80 1.44 9.40
N ALA A 110 15.61 1.02 9.88
CA ALA A 110 15.20 1.25 11.26
C ALA A 110 15.54 0.08 12.20
N ILE A 111 15.62 -1.14 11.68
CA ILE A 111 15.74 -2.35 12.51
C ILE A 111 17.01 -3.12 12.20
N THR A 112 17.12 -3.72 11.00
CA THR A 112 18.19 -4.69 10.74
C THR A 112 19.56 -4.03 10.62
N GLY A 113 19.65 -2.86 10.01
CA GLY A 113 20.92 -2.11 9.92
C GLY A 113 21.44 -1.66 11.28
N PRO A 114 20.67 -0.88 12.07
CA PRO A 114 21.14 -0.36 13.36
C PRO A 114 21.32 -1.42 14.45
N LEU A 115 20.44 -2.44 14.50
CA LEU A 115 20.46 -3.43 15.58
C LEU A 115 21.33 -4.65 15.29
N LEU A 116 21.36 -5.11 14.02
CA LEU A 116 22.02 -6.35 13.63
C LEU A 116 23.25 -6.13 12.74
N GLY A 117 23.47 -4.90 12.26
CA GLY A 117 24.52 -4.61 11.27
C GLY A 117 24.26 -5.30 9.91
N TRP A 118 23.04 -5.77 9.67
CA TRP A 118 22.69 -6.56 8.49
C TRP A 118 21.96 -5.71 7.46
N PHE A 119 22.62 -5.50 6.33
CA PHE A 119 22.09 -4.78 5.18
C PHE A 119 21.91 -5.77 4.04
N PHE A 120 20.67 -6.09 3.70
CA PHE A 120 20.34 -7.09 2.69
C PHE A 120 19.98 -6.49 1.32
N LEU A 121 19.60 -5.20 1.27
CA LEU A 121 19.33 -4.48 0.02
C LEU A 121 20.62 -4.02 -0.66
N ARG A 122 21.47 -4.98 -1.09
CA ARG A 122 22.75 -4.73 -1.74
C ARG A 122 23.01 -5.65 -2.92
N GLY A 123 23.92 -5.24 -3.81
CA GLY A 123 24.36 -6.04 -4.95
C GLY A 123 23.23 -6.47 -5.87
N ALA A 124 23.28 -7.70 -6.38
CA ALA A 124 22.31 -8.24 -7.32
C ALA A 124 20.87 -8.27 -6.74
N PHE A 125 20.72 -8.50 -5.43
CA PHE A 125 19.40 -8.48 -4.80
C PHE A 125 18.76 -7.09 -4.88
N TYR A 126 19.54 -6.02 -4.64
CA TYR A 126 19.06 -4.65 -4.78
C TYR A 126 18.65 -4.32 -6.22
N LEU A 127 19.40 -4.80 -7.22
CA LEU A 127 19.05 -4.56 -8.63
C LEU A 127 17.70 -5.20 -9.00
N VAL A 128 17.48 -6.46 -8.60
CA VAL A 128 16.20 -7.15 -8.81
C VAL A 128 15.07 -6.44 -8.05
N PHE A 129 15.31 -6.06 -6.82
CA PHE A 129 14.36 -5.33 -5.99
C PHE A 129 13.97 -4.00 -6.63
N SER A 130 14.95 -3.19 -7.06
CA SER A 130 14.72 -1.90 -7.72
C SER A 130 13.93 -2.08 -9.02
N PHE A 131 14.33 -3.04 -9.86
CA PHE A 131 13.58 -3.35 -11.08
C PHE A 131 12.11 -3.72 -10.81
N LEU A 132 11.86 -4.53 -9.78
CA LEU A 132 10.48 -4.89 -9.40
C LEU A 132 9.70 -3.66 -8.92
N MET A 133 10.32 -2.79 -8.11
CA MET A 133 9.66 -1.57 -7.65
C MET A 133 9.28 -0.64 -8.82
N ASP A 134 10.17 -0.46 -9.78
CA ASP A 134 9.93 0.35 -10.97
C ASP A 134 8.84 -0.26 -11.85
N LEU A 135 8.88 -1.59 -12.08
CA LEU A 135 7.88 -2.32 -12.85
C LEU A 135 6.49 -2.19 -12.23
N PHE A 136 6.36 -2.43 -10.93
CA PHE A 136 5.07 -2.31 -10.24
C PHE A 136 4.61 -0.86 -10.08
N GLY A 137 5.54 0.09 -9.96
CA GLY A 137 5.24 1.52 -10.06
C GLY A 137 4.61 1.88 -11.41
N LEU A 138 5.18 1.37 -12.51
CA LEU A 138 4.61 1.53 -13.85
C LEU A 138 3.22 0.87 -13.98
N CYS A 139 3.03 -0.32 -13.40
CA CYS A 139 1.72 -0.98 -13.36
C CYS A 139 0.66 -0.12 -12.67
N VAL A 140 0.99 0.49 -11.52
CA VAL A 140 0.08 1.42 -10.81
C VAL A 140 -0.24 2.62 -11.70
N LEU A 141 0.76 3.22 -12.33
CA LEU A 141 0.56 4.37 -13.22
C LEU A 141 -0.39 4.03 -14.38
N ILE A 142 -0.16 2.91 -15.05
CA ILE A 142 -1.04 2.41 -16.12
C ILE A 142 -2.46 2.19 -15.59
N GLY A 143 -2.61 1.54 -14.43
CA GLY A 143 -3.90 1.30 -13.81
C GLY A 143 -4.66 2.60 -13.50
N VAL A 144 -3.97 3.62 -12.99
CA VAL A 144 -4.55 4.96 -12.73
C VAL A 144 -4.95 5.64 -14.04
N LEU A 145 -4.13 5.58 -15.08
CA LEU A 145 -4.47 6.14 -16.38
C LEU A 145 -5.71 5.48 -16.99
N LEU A 146 -5.83 4.14 -16.88
CA LEU A 146 -7.04 3.41 -17.29
C LEU A 146 -8.27 3.84 -16.49
N ALA A 147 -8.11 4.11 -15.18
CA ALA A 147 -9.20 4.59 -14.33
C ALA A 147 -9.66 5.99 -14.73
N LEU A 148 -8.72 6.90 -15.00
CA LEU A 148 -9.00 8.25 -15.49
C LEU A 148 -9.67 8.21 -16.85
N TYR A 149 -9.16 7.42 -17.78
CA TYR A 149 -9.77 7.25 -19.10
C TYR A 149 -11.22 6.76 -18.98
N ARG A 150 -11.47 5.75 -18.14
CA ARG A 150 -12.82 5.24 -17.91
C ARG A 150 -13.74 6.29 -17.32
N ARG A 151 -13.25 7.07 -16.35
CA ARG A 151 -14.06 8.07 -15.67
C ARG A 151 -14.42 9.27 -16.55
N TYR A 152 -13.44 9.78 -17.32
CA TYR A 152 -13.60 11.04 -18.03
C TYR A 152 -13.95 10.87 -19.53
N VAL A 153 -13.54 9.77 -20.15
CA VAL A 153 -13.74 9.51 -21.57
C VAL A 153 -14.88 8.53 -21.82
N GLN A 154 -14.82 7.33 -21.22
CA GLN A 154 -15.86 6.32 -21.42
C GLN A 154 -17.19 6.66 -20.75
N ARG A 155 -17.16 7.32 -19.59
CA ARG A 155 -18.32 7.76 -18.80
C ARG A 155 -19.45 6.73 -18.79
N PRO A 156 -19.23 5.49 -18.30
CA PRO A 156 -20.28 4.48 -18.29
C PRO A 156 -21.45 4.96 -17.44
N ASP A 157 -22.70 4.69 -17.88
CA ASP A 157 -23.95 5.19 -17.29
C ASP A 157 -24.05 4.92 -15.78
N ARG A 158 -23.50 3.81 -15.30
CA ARG A 158 -23.44 3.48 -13.87
C ARG A 158 -22.54 4.40 -13.02
N LEU A 159 -21.70 5.23 -13.65
CA LEU A 159 -20.88 6.27 -13.00
C LEU A 159 -21.46 7.66 -13.28
N GLY A 160 -22.55 7.75 -14.05
CA GLY A 160 -23.28 8.97 -14.29
C GLY A 160 -23.82 9.53 -12.98
N TYR A 161 -23.58 10.80 -12.75
CA TYR A 161 -24.18 11.55 -11.67
C TYR A 161 -25.71 11.53 -11.88
N LYS A 162 -26.44 10.74 -11.08
CA LYS A 162 -27.86 10.95 -10.92
C LYS A 162 -28.07 12.27 -10.18
N GLY A 163 -27.94 13.35 -10.91
CA GLY A 163 -28.08 14.71 -10.40
C GLY A 163 -29.04 15.54 -11.23
N GLU A 164 -29.85 14.91 -12.06
CA GLU A 164 -31.08 15.57 -12.56
C GLU A 164 -32.22 15.19 -11.63
N PRO A 165 -32.86 16.16 -10.98
CA PRO A 165 -34.12 15.90 -10.30
C PRO A 165 -35.13 15.42 -11.35
N ASP A 166 -35.75 14.27 -11.11
CA ASP A 166 -36.88 13.78 -11.90
C ASP A 166 -37.95 14.88 -11.93
N ASN A 167 -38.19 15.45 -13.10
CA ASN A 167 -39.34 16.28 -13.37
C ASN A 167 -40.58 15.40 -13.54
#